data_74bc848cf3f0980c26d16a2228bf62d8
#
_entry.id   74bc848cf3f0980c26d16a2228bf62d8
#
_cell.length_a   1.000
_cell.length_b   1.000
_cell.length_c   1.000
_cell.angle_alpha   90.00
_cell.angle_beta   90.00
_cell.angle_gamma   90.00
#
_symmetry.space_group_name_H-M   'P 1'
#
loop_
_entity.id
_entity.type
_entity.pdbx_description
1 polymer ?
#
loop_
_entity_poly.entity_id
_entity_poly.type
_entity_poly.pdbx_seq_one_letter_code
_entity_poly.pdbx_strand_id
1 'polypeptide(L)'
;IVLLLILLFAGGMVWVYRKKWSATRNIIGGSLAILLIAYLISEYWVHFSLVWVQWTLCIVVIGYLIYLALSERQRTYFLIALFTIGSVGFLYSSNYVFDNVLEPHQQVRIKVVLGLEEDLTGAGYNVNQSKIAIGSGGLTGKGFLNGTQTKLKYVPEQDTDFIFCTVGEEQGFVGSAAVLLAFLILILRLIFLSERQTSNFGRVYGYSVVSIFLFHLFINIGMVLGLTPVIGIPLPFFSYGG
;
A
#
# COMPACT_ATOMS: atom_id res chain seq x y z
N ILE A 1 -9.29 7.97 -12.57
CA ILE A 1 -9.86 8.05 -11.20
C ILE A 1 -9.00 8.96 -10.32
N VAL A 2 -7.68 8.74 -10.18
CA VAL A 2 -6.81 9.50 -9.27
C VAL A 2 -6.79 11.00 -9.59
N LEU A 3 -6.67 11.39 -10.87
CA LEU A 3 -6.71 12.80 -11.28
C LEU A 3 -8.04 13.48 -10.91
N LEU A 4 -9.16 12.76 -11.01
CA LEU A 4 -10.45 13.27 -10.57
C LEU A 4 -10.51 13.49 -9.06
N LEU A 5 -9.93 12.57 -8.27
CA LEU A 5 -9.84 12.73 -6.81
C LEU A 5 -8.99 13.95 -6.42
N ILE A 6 -7.89 14.22 -7.14
CA ILE A 6 -7.06 15.41 -6.92
C ILE A 6 -7.88 16.68 -7.15
N LEU A 7 -8.68 16.74 -8.22
CA LEU A 7 -9.55 17.89 -8.53
C LEU A 7 -10.64 18.09 -7.47
N LEU A 8 -11.30 17.01 -7.04
CA LEU A 8 -12.30 17.07 -5.97
C LEU A 8 -11.69 17.53 -4.65
N PHE A 9 -10.49 17.06 -4.33
CA PHE A 9 -9.76 17.45 -3.13
C PHE A 9 -9.35 18.93 -3.17
N ALA A 10 -8.84 19.41 -4.30
CA ALA A 10 -8.52 20.84 -4.49
C ALA A 10 -9.76 21.72 -4.29
N GLY A 11 -10.90 21.36 -4.86
CA GLY A 11 -12.17 22.06 -4.64
C GLY A 11 -12.65 22.01 -3.20
N GLY A 12 -12.50 20.85 -2.53
CA GLY A 12 -12.80 20.68 -1.10
C GLY A 12 -11.92 21.55 -0.21
N MET A 13 -10.62 21.65 -0.49
CA MET A 13 -9.72 22.55 0.22
C MET A 13 -10.13 24.02 0.08
N VAL A 14 -10.55 24.46 -1.10
CA VAL A 14 -11.09 25.81 -1.30
C VAL A 14 -12.32 26.03 -0.43
N TRP A 15 -13.21 25.06 -0.33
CA TRP A 15 -14.38 25.14 0.54
C TRP A 15 -14.00 25.27 2.03
N VAL A 16 -13.15 24.37 2.50
CA VAL A 16 -12.77 24.31 3.93
C VAL A 16 -12.03 25.59 4.36
N TYR A 17 -11.06 26.03 3.59
CA TYR A 17 -10.20 27.14 3.99
C TYR A 17 -10.75 28.52 3.64
N ARG A 18 -11.54 28.64 2.60
CA ARG A 18 -12.03 29.93 2.10
C ARG A 18 -13.53 30.12 2.18
N LYS A 19 -14.31 29.04 2.37
CA LYS A 19 -15.79 29.04 2.40
C LYS A 19 -16.42 29.75 1.19
N LYS A 20 -15.70 29.81 0.05
CA LYS A 20 -16.17 30.49 -1.16
C LYS A 20 -16.87 29.50 -2.06
N TRP A 21 -18.21 29.44 -1.93
CA TRP A 21 -19.06 28.51 -2.67
C TRP A 21 -18.93 28.63 -4.19
N SER A 22 -18.80 29.87 -4.73
CA SER A 22 -18.67 30.08 -6.17
C SER A 22 -17.41 29.42 -6.75
N ALA A 23 -16.26 29.57 -6.10
CA ALA A 23 -15.00 28.97 -6.54
C ALA A 23 -15.06 27.44 -6.43
N THR A 24 -15.57 26.91 -5.32
CA THR A 24 -15.74 25.47 -5.11
C THR A 24 -16.67 24.86 -6.15
N ARG A 25 -17.82 25.46 -6.40
CA ARG A 25 -18.77 25.02 -7.42
C ARG A 25 -18.14 25.02 -8.82
N ASN A 26 -17.37 26.05 -9.16
CA ASN A 26 -16.70 26.15 -10.46
C ASN A 26 -15.63 25.05 -10.63
N ILE A 27 -14.86 24.74 -9.58
CA ILE A 27 -13.84 23.70 -9.63
C ILE A 27 -14.50 22.31 -9.66
N ILE A 28 -15.35 21.99 -8.69
CA ILE A 28 -15.97 20.65 -8.58
C ILE A 28 -17.02 20.45 -9.64
N GLY A 29 -18.01 21.34 -9.72
CA GLY A 29 -19.14 21.23 -10.66
C GLY A 29 -18.68 21.38 -12.10
N GLY A 30 -17.78 22.32 -12.40
CA GLY A 30 -17.22 22.51 -13.73
C GLY A 30 -16.40 21.30 -14.18
N SER A 31 -15.54 20.75 -13.32
CA SER A 31 -14.74 19.56 -13.67
C SER A 31 -15.60 18.33 -13.88
N LEU A 32 -16.60 18.09 -13.03
CA LEU A 32 -17.53 16.97 -13.19
C LEU A 32 -18.39 17.10 -14.45
N ALA A 33 -18.90 18.31 -14.74
CA ALA A 33 -19.70 18.55 -15.95
C ALA A 33 -18.88 18.31 -17.23
N ILE A 34 -17.65 18.82 -17.29
CA ILE A 34 -16.77 18.63 -18.45
C ILE A 34 -16.42 17.15 -18.62
N LEU A 35 -16.11 16.44 -17.55
CA LEU A 35 -15.82 15.00 -17.61
C LEU A 35 -17.04 14.17 -18.04
N LEU A 36 -18.24 14.53 -17.58
CA LEU A 36 -19.47 13.86 -17.97
C LEU A 36 -19.77 14.08 -19.46
N ILE A 37 -19.63 15.32 -19.93
CA ILE A 37 -19.80 15.66 -21.37
C ILE A 37 -18.75 14.91 -22.21
N ALA A 38 -17.49 14.92 -21.78
CA ALA A 38 -16.40 14.21 -22.46
C ALA A 38 -16.65 12.70 -22.50
N TYR A 39 -17.16 12.11 -21.42
CA TYR A 39 -17.54 10.70 -21.37
C TYR A 39 -18.66 10.39 -22.37
N LEU A 40 -19.73 11.20 -22.41
CA LEU A 40 -20.83 11.02 -23.36
C LEU A 40 -20.36 11.15 -24.81
N ILE A 41 -19.49 12.11 -25.12
CA ILE A 41 -18.94 12.28 -26.47
C ILE A 41 -18.05 11.07 -26.84
N SER A 42 -17.25 10.58 -25.90
CA SER A 42 -16.38 9.41 -26.12
C SER A 42 -17.17 8.13 -26.36
N GLU A 43 -18.33 7.97 -25.71
CA GLU A 43 -19.19 6.79 -25.85
C GLU A 43 -20.02 6.81 -27.16
N TYR A 44 -20.56 7.99 -27.53
CA TYR A 44 -21.56 8.07 -28.61
C TYR A 44 -21.00 8.58 -29.94
N TRP A 45 -19.92 9.36 -29.95
CA TRP A 45 -19.51 10.06 -31.18
C TRP A 45 -18.04 9.75 -31.60
N VAL A 46 -17.08 9.96 -30.74
CA VAL A 46 -15.66 9.81 -31.09
C VAL A 46 -14.91 9.16 -29.92
N HIS A 47 -14.35 7.99 -30.16
CA HIS A 47 -13.51 7.32 -29.15
C HIS A 47 -12.17 8.07 -28.99
N PHE A 48 -12.03 8.74 -27.82
CA PHE A 48 -10.76 9.33 -27.40
C PHE A 48 -10.45 8.97 -25.95
N SER A 49 -9.19 9.03 -25.58
CA SER A 49 -8.79 8.71 -24.22
C SER A 49 -9.19 9.84 -23.24
N LEU A 50 -10.06 9.54 -22.28
CA LEU A 50 -10.49 10.46 -21.22
C LEU A 50 -9.32 10.97 -20.35
N VAL A 51 -8.18 10.31 -20.41
CA VAL A 51 -6.96 10.70 -19.69
C VAL A 51 -6.48 12.08 -20.13
N TRP A 52 -6.49 12.40 -21.42
CA TRP A 52 -6.10 13.71 -21.93
C TRP A 52 -7.02 14.84 -21.45
N VAL A 53 -8.30 14.56 -21.35
CA VAL A 53 -9.28 15.52 -20.81
C VAL A 53 -9.02 15.78 -19.32
N GLN A 54 -8.66 14.75 -18.56
CA GLN A 54 -8.34 14.90 -17.15
C GLN A 54 -7.07 15.74 -16.95
N TRP A 55 -6.04 15.55 -17.79
CA TRP A 55 -4.82 16.34 -17.75
C TRP A 55 -5.07 17.82 -18.08
N THR A 56 -5.82 18.09 -19.15
CA THR A 56 -6.19 19.47 -19.50
C THR A 56 -7.00 20.14 -18.41
N LEU A 57 -7.94 19.44 -17.78
CA LEU A 57 -8.70 19.93 -16.63
C LEU A 57 -7.81 20.27 -15.44
N CYS A 58 -6.83 19.45 -15.10
CA CYS A 58 -5.88 19.76 -14.03
C CYS A 58 -5.14 21.07 -14.31
N ILE A 59 -4.68 21.28 -15.55
CA ILE A 59 -3.99 22.51 -15.95
C ILE A 59 -4.92 23.72 -15.81
N VAL A 60 -6.17 23.62 -16.27
CA VAL A 60 -7.17 24.68 -16.16
C VAL A 60 -7.49 25.03 -14.71
N VAL A 61 -7.68 24.03 -13.86
CA VAL A 61 -7.96 24.26 -12.43
C VAL A 61 -6.78 24.89 -11.72
N ILE A 62 -5.56 24.45 -12.00
CA ILE A 62 -4.34 25.07 -11.46
C ILE A 62 -4.26 26.53 -11.91
N GLY A 63 -4.45 26.82 -13.18
CA GLY A 63 -4.49 28.19 -13.71
C GLY A 63 -5.56 29.07 -13.04
N TYR A 64 -6.76 28.51 -12.83
CA TYR A 64 -7.84 29.18 -12.13
C TYR A 64 -7.50 29.50 -10.66
N LEU A 65 -6.88 28.56 -9.96
CA LEU A 65 -6.42 28.76 -8.57
C LEU A 65 -5.33 29.84 -8.48
N ILE A 66 -4.38 29.87 -9.43
CA ILE A 66 -3.35 30.91 -9.51
C ILE A 66 -3.99 32.27 -9.81
N TYR A 67 -4.97 32.32 -10.75
CA TYR A 67 -5.72 33.54 -11.03
C TYR A 67 -6.43 34.07 -9.78
N LEU A 68 -7.11 33.21 -9.01
CA LEU A 68 -7.75 33.60 -7.75
C LEU A 68 -6.72 34.07 -6.70
N ALA A 69 -5.55 33.43 -6.64
CA ALA A 69 -4.47 33.81 -5.74
C ALA A 69 -3.95 35.24 -6.02
N LEU A 70 -3.81 35.59 -7.30
CA LEU A 70 -3.36 36.92 -7.73
C LEU A 70 -4.47 37.96 -7.58
N SER A 71 -5.69 37.64 -8.00
CA SER A 71 -6.85 38.55 -7.96
C SER A 71 -7.27 38.91 -6.53
N GLU A 72 -7.33 37.96 -5.64
CA GLU A 72 -7.74 38.15 -4.25
C GLU A 72 -6.56 38.38 -3.30
N ARG A 73 -5.33 38.34 -3.80
CA ARG A 73 -4.05 38.48 -3.02
C ARG A 73 -3.99 37.53 -1.80
N GLN A 74 -4.53 36.33 -1.92
CA GLN A 74 -4.67 35.37 -0.82
C GLN A 74 -3.68 34.21 -0.99
N ARG A 75 -2.75 34.06 -0.05
CA ARG A 75 -1.74 32.98 -0.05
C ARG A 75 -2.34 31.57 -0.03
N THR A 76 -3.54 31.41 0.51
CA THR A 76 -4.21 30.11 0.61
C THR A 76 -4.47 29.47 -0.76
N TYR A 77 -4.93 30.23 -1.75
CA TYR A 77 -5.14 29.72 -3.11
C TYR A 77 -3.83 29.27 -3.76
N PHE A 78 -2.76 30.03 -3.51
CA PHE A 78 -1.42 29.65 -3.98
C PHE A 78 -0.93 28.34 -3.36
N LEU A 79 -1.15 28.13 -2.06
CA LEU A 79 -0.80 26.88 -1.38
C LEU A 79 -1.62 25.70 -1.90
N ILE A 80 -2.91 25.90 -2.18
CA ILE A 80 -3.76 24.86 -2.78
C ILE A 80 -3.28 24.53 -4.20
N ALA A 81 -2.93 25.53 -5.01
CA ALA A 81 -2.37 25.32 -6.33
C ALA A 81 -1.04 24.55 -6.28
N LEU A 82 -0.14 24.95 -5.36
CA LEU A 82 1.14 24.26 -5.14
C LEU A 82 0.93 22.80 -4.72
N PHE A 83 -0.01 22.55 -3.81
CA PHE A 83 -0.37 21.18 -3.41
C PHE A 83 -0.91 20.37 -4.58
N THR A 84 -1.78 20.97 -5.40
CA THR A 84 -2.35 20.30 -6.58
C THR A 84 -1.26 19.97 -7.61
N ILE A 85 -0.34 20.90 -7.87
CA ILE A 85 0.83 20.68 -8.75
C ILE A 85 1.71 19.55 -8.18
N GLY A 86 2.00 19.57 -6.88
CA GLY A 86 2.77 18.52 -6.21
C GLY A 86 2.11 17.15 -6.31
N SER A 87 0.79 17.07 -6.13
CA SER A 87 0.03 15.81 -6.24
C SER A 87 0.05 15.25 -7.67
N VAL A 88 -0.11 16.10 -8.67
CA VAL A 88 -0.03 15.72 -10.10
C VAL A 88 1.40 15.29 -10.45
N GLY A 89 2.40 16.04 -9.98
CA GLY A 89 3.81 15.72 -10.17
C GLY A 89 4.20 14.39 -9.52
N PHE A 90 3.70 14.14 -8.31
CA PHE A 90 3.91 12.86 -7.62
C PHE A 90 3.30 11.68 -8.39
N LEU A 91 2.08 11.84 -8.90
CA LEU A 91 1.43 10.82 -9.72
C LEU A 91 2.22 10.50 -10.99
N TYR A 92 2.70 11.53 -11.69
CA TYR A 92 3.53 11.35 -12.88
C TYR A 92 4.86 10.67 -12.54
N SER A 93 5.53 11.14 -11.48
CA SER A 93 6.78 10.56 -11.00
C SER A 93 6.61 9.09 -10.59
N SER A 94 5.51 8.75 -9.91
CA SER A 94 5.20 7.38 -9.51
C SER A 94 5.04 6.45 -10.72
N ASN A 95 4.28 6.88 -11.74
CA ASN A 95 4.13 6.11 -12.97
C ASN A 95 5.46 5.98 -13.72
N TYR A 96 6.23 7.06 -13.82
CA TYR A 96 7.54 7.04 -14.48
C TYR A 96 8.50 6.07 -13.79
N VAL A 97 8.55 6.08 -12.46
CA VAL A 97 9.38 5.16 -11.67
C VAL A 97 8.93 3.72 -11.88
N PHE A 98 7.61 3.48 -11.87
CA PHE A 98 7.06 2.15 -12.07
C PHE A 98 7.41 1.58 -13.46
N ASP A 99 7.28 2.40 -14.52
CA ASP A 99 7.44 1.90 -15.89
C ASP A 99 8.91 1.86 -16.34
N ASN A 100 9.79 2.76 -15.85
CA ASN A 100 11.14 2.95 -16.38
C ASN A 100 12.27 2.64 -15.39
N VAL A 101 12.02 2.64 -14.09
CA VAL A 101 13.06 2.44 -13.06
C VAL A 101 12.97 1.05 -12.45
N LEU A 102 11.76 0.53 -12.23
CA LEU A 102 11.55 -0.81 -11.68
C LEU A 102 11.83 -1.89 -12.74
N GLU A 103 12.58 -2.89 -12.33
CA GLU A 103 12.82 -4.06 -13.18
C GLU A 103 11.52 -4.88 -13.37
N PRO A 104 11.38 -5.60 -14.52
CA PRO A 104 10.15 -6.32 -14.85
C PRO A 104 9.68 -7.26 -13.72
N HIS A 105 10.60 -7.95 -13.06
CA HIS A 105 10.26 -8.85 -11.95
C HIS A 105 9.72 -8.10 -10.70
N GLN A 106 10.16 -6.86 -10.47
CA GLN A 106 9.65 -6.02 -9.38
C GLN A 106 8.24 -5.49 -9.71
N GLN A 107 8.02 -5.10 -10.96
CA GLN A 107 6.69 -4.69 -11.45
C GLN A 107 5.66 -5.81 -11.28
N VAL A 108 6.01 -7.04 -11.68
CA VAL A 108 5.12 -8.21 -11.53
C VAL A 108 4.76 -8.43 -10.06
N ARG A 109 5.74 -8.38 -9.15
CA ARG A 109 5.47 -8.54 -7.70
C ARG A 109 4.48 -7.50 -7.16
N ILE A 110 4.61 -6.25 -7.57
CA ILE A 110 3.68 -5.18 -7.17
C ILE A 110 2.29 -5.41 -7.77
N LYS A 111 2.20 -5.77 -9.04
CA LYS A 111 0.93 -6.06 -9.71
C LYS A 111 0.19 -7.24 -9.09
N VAL A 112 0.92 -8.30 -8.71
CA VAL A 112 0.36 -9.48 -8.02
C VAL A 112 -0.24 -9.09 -6.67
N VAL A 113 0.45 -8.28 -5.87
CA VAL A 113 -0.06 -7.78 -4.58
C VAL A 113 -1.33 -6.93 -4.76
N LEU A 114 -1.36 -6.11 -5.82
CA LEU A 114 -2.54 -5.29 -6.14
C LEU A 114 -3.68 -6.09 -6.79
N GLY A 115 -3.49 -7.39 -7.05
CA GLY A 115 -4.49 -8.24 -7.71
C GLY A 115 -4.71 -7.87 -9.19
N LEU A 116 -3.76 -7.18 -9.81
CA LEU A 116 -3.84 -6.76 -11.22
C LEU A 116 -3.31 -7.83 -12.19
N GLU A 117 -2.53 -8.77 -11.70
CA GLU A 117 -1.92 -9.84 -12.50
C GLU A 117 -1.83 -11.11 -11.65
N GLU A 118 -2.14 -12.26 -12.24
CA GLU A 118 -1.98 -13.57 -11.61
C GLU A 118 -0.66 -14.18 -12.09
N ASP A 119 0.33 -14.24 -11.21
CA ASP A 119 1.57 -14.97 -11.47
C ASP A 119 1.40 -16.41 -10.99
N LEU A 120 1.07 -17.31 -11.92
CA LEU A 120 0.82 -18.74 -11.64
C LEU A 120 2.12 -19.56 -11.50
N THR A 121 3.29 -19.00 -11.78
CA THR A 121 4.55 -19.75 -11.83
C THR A 121 5.65 -19.21 -10.92
N GLY A 122 5.50 -17.99 -10.39
CA GLY A 122 6.52 -17.33 -9.59
C GLY A 122 6.08 -16.96 -8.18
N ALA A 123 6.34 -15.73 -7.79
CA ALA A 123 6.05 -15.21 -6.45
C ALA A 123 4.55 -15.29 -6.10
N GLY A 124 3.66 -15.11 -7.07
CA GLY A 124 2.21 -15.24 -6.90
C GLY A 124 1.77 -16.65 -6.58
N TYR A 125 2.40 -17.67 -7.20
CA TYR A 125 2.14 -19.06 -6.87
C TYR A 125 2.43 -19.35 -5.40
N ASN A 126 3.60 -18.92 -4.89
CA ASN A 126 4.00 -19.14 -3.50
C ASN A 126 3.00 -18.52 -2.51
N VAL A 127 2.55 -17.30 -2.78
CA VAL A 127 1.55 -16.60 -1.97
C VAL A 127 0.21 -17.31 -2.01
N ASN A 128 -0.24 -17.77 -3.18
CA ASN A 128 -1.50 -18.49 -3.30
C ASN A 128 -1.45 -19.83 -2.56
N GLN A 129 -0.37 -20.58 -2.70
CA GLN A 129 -0.19 -21.83 -1.97
C GLN A 129 -0.12 -21.61 -0.45
N SER A 130 0.56 -20.53 0.01
CA SER A 130 0.60 -20.21 1.43
C SER A 130 -0.79 -19.84 1.99
N LYS A 131 -1.60 -19.10 1.25
CA LYS A 131 -2.99 -18.78 1.63
C LYS A 131 -3.87 -20.05 1.70
N ILE A 132 -3.71 -20.98 0.74
CA ILE A 132 -4.42 -22.27 0.75
C ILE A 132 -3.98 -23.09 1.96
N ALA A 133 -2.68 -23.15 2.28
CA ALA A 133 -2.16 -23.86 3.44
C ALA A 133 -2.77 -23.31 4.74
N ILE A 134 -2.67 -21.98 4.97
CA ILE A 134 -3.25 -21.34 6.15
C ILE A 134 -4.77 -21.57 6.24
N GLY A 135 -5.48 -21.36 5.13
CA GLY A 135 -6.94 -21.55 5.08
C GLY A 135 -7.36 -23.00 5.40
N SER A 136 -6.53 -23.97 4.99
CA SER A 136 -6.79 -25.40 5.25
C SER A 136 -6.63 -25.81 6.71
N GLY A 137 -5.91 -25.02 7.52
CA GLY A 137 -5.72 -25.25 8.96
C GLY A 137 -6.95 -24.94 9.81
N GLY A 138 -7.87 -24.07 9.35
CA GLY A 138 -9.07 -23.71 10.11
C GLY A 138 -8.75 -23.09 11.48
N LEU A 139 -9.58 -23.37 12.48
CA LEU A 139 -9.41 -22.81 13.83
C LEU A 139 -8.32 -23.51 14.63
N THR A 140 -8.28 -24.82 14.63
CA THR A 140 -7.42 -25.65 15.51
C THR A 140 -6.25 -26.29 14.81
N GLY A 141 -6.14 -26.15 13.50
CA GLY A 141 -5.10 -26.79 12.69
C GLY A 141 -5.33 -28.28 12.43
N LYS A 142 -4.48 -28.84 11.58
CA LYS A 142 -4.47 -30.28 11.23
C LYS A 142 -3.67 -31.14 12.21
N GLY A 143 -2.98 -30.51 13.14
CA GLY A 143 -2.07 -31.15 14.07
C GLY A 143 -0.60 -31.12 13.63
N PHE A 144 0.30 -31.24 14.58
CA PHE A 144 1.75 -31.17 14.36
C PHE A 144 2.21 -32.24 13.37
N LEU A 145 2.97 -31.85 12.37
CA LEU A 145 3.45 -32.67 11.25
C LEU A 145 2.34 -33.35 10.41
N ASN A 146 1.10 -32.86 10.49
CA ASN A 146 -0.02 -33.38 9.70
C ASN A 146 -0.50 -32.43 8.58
N GLY A 147 0.23 -31.36 8.33
CA GLY A 147 -0.02 -30.44 7.22
C GLY A 147 0.10 -31.16 5.87
N THR A 148 -0.93 -31.11 5.06
CA THR A 148 -0.92 -31.76 3.74
C THR A 148 -0.15 -30.93 2.71
N GLN A 149 -0.32 -29.61 2.72
CA GLN A 149 0.37 -28.69 1.80
C GLN A 149 1.87 -28.61 2.13
N THR A 150 2.20 -28.52 3.43
CA THR A 150 3.57 -28.45 3.92
C THR A 150 4.33 -29.76 3.71
N LYS A 151 3.73 -30.93 3.98
CA LYS A 151 4.39 -32.23 3.75
C LYS A 151 4.70 -32.48 2.26
N LEU A 152 3.81 -32.11 1.38
CA LEU A 152 3.97 -32.30 -0.06
C LEU A 152 4.85 -31.21 -0.70
N LYS A 153 5.36 -30.26 0.10
CA LYS A 153 6.20 -29.15 -0.34
C LYS A 153 5.60 -28.33 -1.51
N TYR A 154 4.26 -28.13 -1.47
CA TYR A 154 3.58 -27.30 -2.45
C TYR A 154 3.93 -25.81 -2.29
N VAL A 155 4.36 -25.39 -1.10
CA VAL A 155 4.89 -24.04 -0.87
C VAL A 155 6.42 -24.10 -0.99
N PRO A 156 7.02 -23.57 -2.05
CA PRO A 156 8.47 -23.40 -2.12
C PRO A 156 8.96 -22.52 -0.98
N GLU A 157 10.19 -22.74 -0.50
CA GLU A 157 10.82 -21.97 0.58
C GLU A 157 10.01 -21.91 1.87
N GLN A 158 9.22 -22.96 2.17
CA GLN A 158 8.38 -23.03 3.38
C GLN A 158 9.21 -23.02 4.67
N ASP A 159 10.43 -23.57 4.63
CA ASP A 159 11.31 -23.67 5.82
C ASP A 159 12.03 -22.36 6.14
N THR A 160 12.06 -21.43 5.19
CA THR A 160 12.71 -20.11 5.30
C THR A 160 11.68 -18.99 5.35
N ASP A 161 11.24 -18.51 4.22
CA ASP A 161 10.47 -17.27 4.09
C ASP A 161 8.98 -17.46 4.39
N PHE A 162 8.44 -18.67 4.14
CA PHE A 162 7.02 -18.97 4.29
C PHE A 162 6.72 -19.87 5.52
N ILE A 163 7.61 -19.90 6.52
CA ILE A 163 7.44 -20.77 7.70
C ILE A 163 6.10 -20.55 8.42
N PHE A 164 5.58 -19.32 8.41
CA PHE A 164 4.31 -18.99 9.06
C PHE A 164 3.11 -19.71 8.43
N CYS A 165 3.18 -20.12 7.15
CA CYS A 165 2.12 -20.92 6.53
C CYS A 165 2.06 -22.32 7.14
N THR A 166 3.20 -22.90 7.53
CA THR A 166 3.26 -24.18 8.25
C THR A 166 2.59 -24.08 9.61
N VAL A 167 2.88 -22.99 10.35
CA VAL A 167 2.19 -22.73 11.64
C VAL A 167 0.67 -22.60 11.41
N GLY A 168 0.25 -21.89 10.37
CA GLY A 168 -1.16 -21.72 10.04
C GLY A 168 -1.86 -23.02 9.66
N GLU A 169 -1.20 -23.90 8.91
CA GLU A 169 -1.76 -25.20 8.51
C GLU A 169 -1.83 -26.19 9.68
N GLU A 170 -0.73 -26.32 10.45
CA GLU A 170 -0.63 -27.33 11.51
C GLU A 170 -1.35 -26.96 12.80
N GLN A 171 -1.26 -25.68 13.21
CA GLN A 171 -1.81 -25.20 14.49
C GLN A 171 -3.05 -24.31 14.32
N GLY A 172 -3.41 -23.98 13.07
CA GLY A 172 -4.59 -23.20 12.74
C GLY A 172 -4.53 -21.76 13.21
N PHE A 173 -5.71 -21.16 13.31
CA PHE A 173 -5.84 -19.76 13.75
C PHE A 173 -5.35 -19.57 15.20
N VAL A 174 -5.65 -20.48 16.10
CA VAL A 174 -5.27 -20.38 17.52
C VAL A 174 -3.74 -20.39 17.67
N GLY A 175 -3.04 -21.30 16.98
CA GLY A 175 -1.59 -21.36 17.00
C GLY A 175 -0.94 -20.12 16.36
N SER A 176 -1.46 -19.68 15.23
CA SER A 176 -1.01 -18.46 14.56
C SER A 176 -1.18 -17.23 15.47
N ALA A 177 -2.34 -17.09 16.12
CA ALA A 177 -2.60 -16.01 17.07
C ALA A 177 -1.66 -16.08 18.29
N ALA A 178 -1.37 -17.28 18.81
CA ALA A 178 -0.44 -17.45 19.91
C ALA A 178 1.00 -17.00 19.53
N VAL A 179 1.46 -17.33 18.33
CA VAL A 179 2.76 -16.86 17.82
C VAL A 179 2.79 -15.35 17.70
N LEU A 180 1.76 -14.73 17.11
CA LEU A 180 1.66 -13.27 17.01
C LEU A 180 1.65 -12.58 18.37
N LEU A 181 0.92 -13.13 19.35
CA LEU A 181 0.89 -12.63 20.72
C LEU A 181 2.26 -12.76 21.39
N ALA A 182 2.98 -13.84 21.17
CA ALA A 182 4.34 -14.01 21.68
C ALA A 182 5.29 -12.93 21.15
N PHE A 183 5.23 -12.65 19.85
CA PHE A 183 5.99 -11.54 19.24
C PHE A 183 5.57 -10.17 19.79
N LEU A 184 4.26 -9.93 19.95
CA LEU A 184 3.77 -8.69 20.55
C LEU A 184 4.31 -8.49 21.95
N ILE A 185 4.27 -9.54 22.80
CA ILE A 185 4.81 -9.50 24.16
C ILE A 185 6.32 -9.23 24.12
N LEU A 186 7.07 -9.89 23.22
CA LEU A 186 8.49 -9.66 23.04
C LEU A 186 8.80 -8.21 22.70
N ILE A 187 8.10 -7.66 21.70
CA ILE A 187 8.29 -6.27 21.24
C ILE A 187 7.97 -5.29 22.38
N LEU A 188 6.83 -5.46 23.06
CA LEU A 188 6.45 -4.60 24.20
C LEU A 188 7.50 -4.70 25.33
N ARG A 189 8.02 -5.89 25.59
CA ARG A 189 9.08 -6.09 26.61
C ARG A 189 10.37 -5.39 26.23
N LEU A 190 10.78 -5.48 24.97
CA LEU A 190 11.97 -4.79 24.46
C LEU A 190 11.80 -3.25 24.52
N ILE A 191 10.63 -2.71 24.19
CA ILE A 191 10.32 -1.29 24.35
C ILE A 191 10.49 -0.89 25.80
N PHE A 192 9.86 -1.62 26.74
CA PHE A 192 9.96 -1.36 28.17
C PHE A 192 11.40 -1.41 28.68
N LEU A 193 12.20 -2.37 28.22
CA LEU A 193 13.61 -2.45 28.57
C LEU A 193 14.42 -1.28 28.01
N SER A 194 14.11 -0.84 26.78
CA SER A 194 14.76 0.30 26.15
C SER A 194 14.47 1.61 26.89
N GLU A 195 13.24 1.82 27.37
CA GLU A 195 12.88 2.99 28.17
C GLU A 195 13.59 3.04 29.54
N ARG A 196 13.92 1.89 30.10
CA ARG A 196 14.61 1.81 31.40
C ARG A 196 16.13 2.04 31.30
N GLN A 197 16.69 2.18 30.10
CA GLN A 197 18.11 2.46 29.94
C GLN A 197 18.47 3.85 30.42
N THR A 198 19.54 3.93 31.21
CA THR A 198 20.03 5.21 31.75
C THR A 198 20.82 6.01 30.71
N SER A 199 21.46 5.33 29.75
CA SER A 199 22.23 5.97 28.68
C SER A 199 21.38 6.20 27.43
N ASN A 200 21.54 7.36 26.80
CA ASN A 200 20.89 7.67 25.51
C ASN A 200 21.27 6.66 24.43
N PHE A 201 22.54 6.21 24.43
CA PHE A 201 23.01 5.19 23.48
C PHE A 201 22.25 3.87 23.64
N GLY A 202 22.15 3.36 24.89
CA GLY A 202 21.44 2.10 25.17
C GLY A 202 19.98 2.16 24.77
N ARG A 203 19.32 3.31 25.00
CA ARG A 203 17.93 3.51 24.60
C ARG A 203 17.75 3.50 23.08
N VAL A 204 18.57 4.26 22.35
CA VAL A 204 18.54 4.28 20.87
C VAL A 204 18.83 2.90 20.29
N TYR A 205 19.84 2.19 20.83
CA TYR A 205 20.16 0.83 20.41
C TYR A 205 18.97 -0.13 20.63
N GLY A 206 18.33 -0.08 21.80
CA GLY A 206 17.15 -0.90 22.10
C GLY A 206 16.01 -0.67 21.12
N TYR A 207 15.68 0.59 20.82
CA TYR A 207 14.66 0.92 19.82
C TYR A 207 15.04 0.48 18.39
N SER A 208 16.32 0.53 18.04
CA SER A 208 16.79 0.03 16.74
C SER A 208 16.54 -1.47 16.62
N VAL A 209 16.83 -2.25 17.66
CA VAL A 209 16.55 -3.70 17.69
C VAL A 209 15.05 -3.97 17.59
N VAL A 210 14.21 -3.23 18.34
CA VAL A 210 12.74 -3.33 18.25
C VAL A 210 12.26 -3.09 16.82
N SER A 211 12.80 -2.06 16.18
CA SER A 211 12.40 -1.69 14.80
C SER A 211 12.73 -2.81 13.81
N ILE A 212 13.90 -3.46 13.97
CA ILE A 212 14.30 -4.60 13.13
C ILE A 212 13.31 -5.76 13.30
N PHE A 213 13.03 -6.17 14.55
CA PHE A 213 12.07 -7.27 14.80
C PHE A 213 10.67 -6.95 14.28
N LEU A 214 10.18 -5.72 14.51
CA LEU A 214 8.88 -5.28 14.02
C LEU A 214 8.81 -5.34 12.49
N PHE A 215 9.85 -4.86 11.82
CA PHE A 215 9.93 -4.87 10.36
C PHE A 215 9.92 -6.29 9.80
N HIS A 216 10.77 -7.20 10.33
CA HIS A 216 10.81 -8.60 9.91
C HIS A 216 9.46 -9.28 10.10
N LEU A 217 8.83 -9.11 11.28
CA LEU A 217 7.51 -9.66 11.57
C LEU A 217 6.45 -9.16 10.59
N PHE A 218 6.39 -7.84 10.40
CA PHE A 218 5.39 -7.22 9.52
C PHE A 218 5.53 -7.66 8.07
N ILE A 219 6.76 -7.64 7.55
CA ILE A 219 7.01 -8.03 6.15
C ILE A 219 6.79 -9.52 5.95
N ASN A 220 7.29 -10.40 6.84
CA ASN A 220 7.13 -11.84 6.68
C ASN A 220 5.65 -12.24 6.69
N ILE A 221 4.88 -11.79 7.69
CA ILE A 221 3.45 -12.11 7.78
C ILE A 221 2.68 -11.48 6.63
N GLY A 222 2.98 -10.22 6.29
CA GLY A 222 2.37 -9.53 5.17
C GLY A 222 2.61 -10.27 3.84
N MET A 223 3.81 -10.78 3.61
CA MET A 223 4.17 -11.57 2.44
C MET A 223 3.40 -12.89 2.37
N VAL A 224 3.34 -13.63 3.46
CA VAL A 224 2.62 -14.92 3.55
C VAL A 224 1.12 -14.74 3.34
N LEU A 225 0.54 -13.63 3.81
CA LEU A 225 -0.87 -13.27 3.60
C LEU A 225 -1.12 -12.58 2.25
N GLY A 226 -0.07 -12.21 1.50
CA GLY A 226 -0.17 -11.50 0.23
C GLY A 226 -0.56 -10.03 0.37
N LEU A 227 -0.25 -9.41 1.51
CA LEU A 227 -0.44 -7.97 1.75
C LEU A 227 0.79 -7.14 1.36
N THR A 228 1.96 -7.78 1.29
CA THR A 228 3.21 -7.20 0.86
C THR A 228 3.85 -8.05 -0.23
N PRO A 229 4.68 -7.45 -1.12
CA PRO A 229 5.38 -8.22 -2.14
C PRO A 229 6.35 -9.22 -1.52
N VAL A 230 6.56 -10.35 -2.19
CA VAL A 230 7.51 -11.38 -1.77
C VAL A 230 8.95 -10.85 -1.89
N ILE A 231 9.63 -10.66 -0.76
CA ILE A 231 10.98 -10.11 -0.69
C ILE A 231 11.98 -11.14 -0.18
N GLY A 232 11.51 -12.21 0.49
CA GLY A 232 12.39 -13.23 1.05
C GLY A 232 12.99 -12.81 2.40
N ILE A 233 12.18 -12.29 3.31
CA ILE A 233 12.63 -11.90 4.65
C ILE A 233 12.20 -12.99 5.66
N PRO A 234 13.15 -13.64 6.35
CA PRO A 234 12.82 -14.71 7.30
C PRO A 234 12.14 -14.17 8.56
N LEU A 235 11.31 -15.02 9.19
CA LEU A 235 10.70 -14.74 10.47
C LEU A 235 11.69 -15.03 11.60
N PRO A 236 12.09 -14.04 12.42
CA PRO A 236 13.03 -14.27 13.51
C PRO A 236 12.59 -15.39 14.45
N PHE A 237 13.53 -16.21 14.90
CA PHE A 237 13.34 -17.36 15.79
C PHE A 237 12.55 -18.56 15.22
N PHE A 238 11.88 -18.41 14.09
CA PHE A 238 11.08 -19.47 13.47
C PHE A 238 11.69 -20.01 12.17
N SER A 239 12.15 -19.12 11.31
CA SER A 239 12.70 -19.51 10.01
C SER A 239 14.07 -20.17 10.14
N TYR A 240 14.33 -21.15 9.27
CA TYR A 240 15.68 -21.67 9.10
C TYR A 240 16.58 -20.55 8.56
N GLY A 241 17.61 -20.16 9.34
CA GLY A 241 18.47 -19.00 9.04
C GLY A 241 17.93 -17.64 9.52
N GLY A 242 16.85 -17.64 10.32
CA GLY A 242 16.25 -16.45 10.94
C GLY A 242 16.81 -16.14 12.32
#